data_1d52e962befbea7657dc2f0446d2e53b
#
_entry.id   1d52e962befbea7657dc2f0446d2e53b
#
_cell.length_a   1.000
_cell.length_b   1.000
_cell.length_c   1.000
_cell.angle_alpha   90.00
_cell.angle_beta   90.00
_cell.angle_gamma   90.00
#
_symmetry.space_group_name_H-M   'P 1'
#
loop_
_entity.id
_entity.type
_entity.pdbx_description
1 polymer ?
#
loop_
_entity_poly.entity_id
_entity_poly.type
_entity_poly.pdbx_seq_one_letter_code
_entity_poly.pdbx_strand_id
1 'polypeptide(L)'
;MSSARGPRRPTIVDVAQRAGVSKSLVSLVMHDSPRVAPGSRDAVLRAARELGYRPNAVARSLVRQRSGVLGCILSDLHNPYFADVADGIEEAASQGGYRALLSAGFLDPAREGAAVETLLELQVDGLIMLGSMLELDAIAEWAGQIPVVVIGHASASDVMDSVTDDDEAGATAAVDHLVALGHRRIAHIHGGAVVSARARRRGYERSMAAHGLAANVRSVPGAYTEDGGASAMRVILETTDIPTAVFVANDLAALGALDALDHAGVQVPAELSLVGYDDIVTAQSPRVALTTVA
;
A
#
# COMPACT_ATOMS: atom_id res chain seq x y z
N MET A 1 4.54 -46.63 -18.29
CA MET A 1 4.66 -45.70 -17.15
C MET A 1 3.27 -45.18 -16.82
N SER A 2 2.64 -45.73 -15.78
CA SER A 2 1.27 -45.37 -15.36
C SER A 2 1.30 -43.99 -14.66
N SER A 3 0.67 -43.01 -15.28
CA SER A 3 0.44 -41.70 -14.70
C SER A 3 -0.53 -41.85 -13.53
N ALA A 4 -0.03 -41.77 -12.30
CA ALA A 4 -0.85 -41.69 -11.09
C ALA A 4 -1.58 -40.35 -11.12
N ARG A 5 -2.85 -40.35 -11.55
CA ARG A 5 -3.78 -39.22 -11.34
C ARG A 5 -3.91 -39.00 -9.85
N GLY A 6 -3.48 -37.85 -9.36
CA GLY A 6 -3.70 -37.44 -7.99
C GLY A 6 -5.20 -37.50 -7.60
N PRO A 7 -5.55 -37.52 -6.32
CA PRO A 7 -6.94 -37.67 -5.87
C PRO A 7 -7.81 -36.60 -6.50
N ARG A 8 -8.84 -37.01 -7.21
CA ARG A 8 -9.83 -36.13 -7.86
C ARG A 8 -10.50 -35.26 -6.79
N ARG A 9 -10.48 -33.94 -6.95
CA ARG A 9 -11.19 -33.02 -6.03
C ARG A 9 -12.70 -33.31 -6.07
N PRO A 10 -13.37 -33.42 -4.91
CA PRO A 10 -14.82 -33.61 -4.84
C PRO A 10 -15.54 -32.50 -5.58
N THR A 11 -16.64 -32.84 -6.21
CA THR A 11 -17.50 -31.92 -6.97
C THR A 11 -18.85 -31.72 -6.28
N ILE A 12 -19.60 -30.72 -6.72
CA ILE A 12 -20.97 -30.49 -6.27
C ILE A 12 -21.89 -31.70 -6.53
N VAL A 13 -21.57 -32.51 -7.56
CA VAL A 13 -22.30 -33.73 -7.89
C VAL A 13 -22.04 -34.82 -6.86
N ASP A 14 -20.80 -34.95 -6.39
CA ASP A 14 -20.43 -35.93 -5.37
C ASP A 14 -21.14 -35.56 -4.02
N VAL A 15 -21.26 -34.29 -3.70
CA VAL A 15 -22.01 -33.82 -2.51
C VAL A 15 -23.50 -34.12 -2.66
N ALA A 16 -24.08 -33.86 -3.83
CA ALA A 16 -25.51 -34.12 -4.10
C ALA A 16 -25.81 -35.62 -3.93
N GLN A 17 -24.99 -36.50 -4.49
CA GLN A 17 -25.09 -37.93 -4.35
C GLN A 17 -24.95 -38.37 -2.89
N ARG A 18 -23.98 -37.89 -2.16
CA ARG A 18 -23.71 -38.24 -0.75
C ARG A 18 -24.82 -37.76 0.19
N ALA A 19 -25.42 -36.61 -0.09
CA ALA A 19 -26.52 -36.03 0.69
C ALA A 19 -27.90 -36.54 0.27
N GLY A 20 -28.03 -37.29 -0.83
CA GLY A 20 -29.29 -37.78 -1.34
C GLY A 20 -30.24 -36.66 -1.89
N VAL A 21 -29.64 -35.60 -2.45
CA VAL A 21 -30.39 -34.43 -2.94
C VAL A 21 -29.97 -34.03 -4.37
N SER A 22 -30.72 -33.11 -4.99
CA SER A 22 -30.37 -32.60 -6.31
C SER A 22 -29.15 -31.66 -6.26
N LYS A 23 -28.39 -31.57 -7.36
CA LYS A 23 -27.31 -30.59 -7.54
C LYS A 23 -27.78 -29.15 -7.31
N SER A 24 -28.99 -28.83 -7.74
CA SER A 24 -29.58 -27.50 -7.54
C SER A 24 -29.80 -27.18 -6.07
N LEU A 25 -30.23 -28.17 -5.27
CA LEU A 25 -30.42 -27.98 -3.83
C LEU A 25 -29.07 -27.77 -3.12
N VAL A 26 -28.03 -28.54 -3.49
CA VAL A 26 -26.68 -28.31 -2.99
C VAL A 26 -26.22 -26.90 -3.31
N SER A 27 -26.43 -26.41 -4.53
CA SER A 27 -26.09 -25.05 -4.93
C SER A 27 -26.82 -24.02 -4.06
N LEU A 28 -28.11 -24.17 -3.81
CA LEU A 28 -28.89 -23.28 -2.94
C LEU A 28 -28.36 -23.26 -1.50
N VAL A 29 -27.97 -24.43 -0.96
CA VAL A 29 -27.38 -24.53 0.38
C VAL A 29 -26.02 -23.80 0.44
N MET A 30 -25.17 -24.00 -0.56
CA MET A 30 -23.85 -23.36 -0.64
C MET A 30 -23.91 -21.84 -0.86
N HIS A 31 -25.07 -21.32 -1.28
CA HIS A 31 -25.36 -19.89 -1.41
C HIS A 31 -26.18 -19.33 -0.24
N ASP A 32 -26.31 -20.10 0.83
CA ASP A 32 -27.07 -19.74 2.04
C ASP A 32 -28.50 -19.28 1.77
N SER A 33 -29.15 -19.86 0.74
CA SER A 33 -30.50 -19.51 0.36
C SER A 33 -31.51 -19.79 1.50
N PRO A 34 -32.35 -18.82 1.89
CA PRO A 34 -33.37 -19.01 2.93
C PRO A 34 -34.48 -19.99 2.49
N ARG A 35 -34.53 -20.36 1.22
CA ARG A 35 -35.55 -21.25 0.64
C ARG A 35 -35.29 -22.74 0.89
N VAL A 36 -34.24 -23.10 1.64
CA VAL A 36 -33.86 -24.49 1.89
C VAL A 36 -34.31 -24.91 3.29
N ALA A 37 -35.02 -26.03 3.38
CA ALA A 37 -35.44 -26.60 4.65
C ALA A 37 -34.20 -26.96 5.53
N PRO A 38 -34.26 -26.74 6.87
CA PRO A 38 -33.15 -26.94 7.77
C PRO A 38 -32.51 -28.33 7.68
N GLY A 39 -33.30 -29.40 7.67
CA GLY A 39 -32.81 -30.78 7.57
C GLY A 39 -32.05 -31.07 6.27
N SER A 40 -32.47 -30.50 5.14
CA SER A 40 -31.75 -30.62 3.87
C SER A 40 -30.43 -29.84 3.90
N ARG A 41 -30.40 -28.67 4.52
CA ARG A 41 -29.20 -27.87 4.72
C ARG A 41 -28.16 -28.65 5.52
N ASP A 42 -28.58 -29.23 6.65
CA ASP A 42 -27.68 -30.00 7.52
C ASP A 42 -27.12 -31.23 6.82
N ALA A 43 -27.94 -31.94 6.05
CA ALA A 43 -27.50 -33.09 5.27
C ALA A 43 -26.42 -32.72 4.23
N VAL A 44 -26.64 -31.62 3.49
CA VAL A 44 -25.68 -31.13 2.48
C VAL A 44 -24.38 -30.65 3.11
N LEU A 45 -24.45 -29.84 4.19
CA LEU A 45 -23.26 -29.33 4.87
C LEU A 45 -22.42 -30.48 5.49
N ARG A 46 -23.07 -31.49 6.03
CA ARG A 46 -22.41 -32.70 6.54
C ARG A 46 -21.71 -33.45 5.41
N ALA A 47 -22.40 -33.75 4.31
CA ALA A 47 -21.84 -34.42 3.15
C ALA A 47 -20.63 -33.65 2.56
N ALA A 48 -20.73 -32.33 2.49
CA ALA A 48 -19.64 -31.47 2.02
C ALA A 48 -18.39 -31.58 2.93
N ARG A 49 -18.59 -31.54 4.27
CA ARG A 49 -17.48 -31.73 5.23
C ARG A 49 -16.85 -33.13 5.12
N GLU A 50 -17.66 -34.17 5.06
CA GLU A 50 -17.18 -35.56 4.95
C GLU A 50 -16.34 -35.79 3.70
N LEU A 51 -16.70 -35.16 2.58
CA LEU A 51 -16.00 -35.27 1.30
C LEU A 51 -14.83 -34.28 1.18
N GLY A 52 -14.66 -33.33 2.11
CA GLY A 52 -13.72 -32.23 1.96
C GLY A 52 -14.07 -31.30 0.79
N TYR A 53 -15.34 -31.23 0.39
CA TYR A 53 -15.79 -30.36 -0.70
C TYR A 53 -15.72 -28.88 -0.29
N ARG A 54 -15.08 -28.11 -1.14
CA ARG A 54 -15.10 -26.64 -1.06
C ARG A 54 -15.75 -26.09 -2.32
N PRO A 55 -16.75 -25.20 -2.19
CA PRO A 55 -17.36 -24.55 -3.35
C PRO A 55 -16.28 -23.90 -4.21
N ASN A 56 -16.31 -24.16 -5.52
CA ASN A 56 -15.36 -23.57 -6.45
C ASN A 56 -15.69 -22.07 -6.65
N ALA A 57 -14.82 -21.20 -6.21
CA ALA A 57 -14.98 -19.75 -6.35
C ALA A 57 -15.10 -19.33 -7.83
N VAL A 58 -14.29 -19.93 -8.71
CA VAL A 58 -14.31 -19.67 -10.16
C VAL A 58 -15.67 -20.04 -10.76
N ALA A 59 -16.26 -21.21 -10.38
CA ALA A 59 -17.57 -21.59 -10.87
C ALA A 59 -18.68 -20.67 -10.36
N ARG A 60 -18.51 -20.07 -9.19
CA ARG A 60 -19.44 -19.06 -8.63
C ARG A 60 -19.33 -17.71 -9.34
N SER A 61 -18.11 -17.26 -9.61
CA SER A 61 -17.88 -15.99 -10.31
C SER A 61 -18.47 -15.99 -11.72
N LEU A 62 -18.35 -17.13 -12.44
CA LEU A 62 -18.96 -17.31 -13.77
C LEU A 62 -20.50 -17.15 -13.75
N VAL A 63 -21.17 -17.61 -12.70
CA VAL A 63 -22.64 -17.48 -12.56
C VAL A 63 -23.05 -16.07 -12.11
N ARG A 64 -22.26 -15.45 -11.24
CA ARG A 64 -22.54 -14.12 -10.68
C ARG A 64 -21.98 -12.98 -11.51
N GLN A 65 -21.12 -13.26 -12.49
CA GLN A 65 -20.33 -12.28 -13.23
C GLN A 65 -19.52 -11.33 -12.29
N ARG A 66 -19.18 -11.82 -11.10
CA ARG A 66 -18.39 -11.14 -10.07
C ARG A 66 -17.56 -12.14 -9.29
N SER A 67 -16.29 -11.82 -9.10
CA SER A 67 -15.37 -12.66 -8.31
C SER A 67 -15.53 -12.42 -6.79
N GLY A 68 -15.94 -11.23 -6.39
CA GLY A 68 -15.92 -10.76 -5.01
C GLY A 68 -14.49 -10.48 -4.53
N VAL A 69 -13.56 -10.22 -5.46
CA VAL A 69 -12.16 -9.95 -5.18
C VAL A 69 -11.77 -8.60 -5.76
N LEU A 70 -11.10 -7.76 -4.97
CA LEU A 70 -10.41 -6.57 -5.41
C LEU A 70 -8.92 -6.89 -5.52
N GLY A 71 -8.30 -6.54 -6.62
CA GLY A 71 -6.84 -6.58 -6.77
C GLY A 71 -6.24 -5.34 -6.13
N CYS A 72 -5.24 -5.52 -5.27
CA CYS A 72 -4.56 -4.43 -4.62
C CYS A 72 -3.06 -4.53 -4.90
N ILE A 73 -2.46 -3.52 -5.51
CA ILE A 73 -1.05 -3.47 -5.85
C ILE A 73 -0.38 -2.44 -4.96
N LEU A 74 0.66 -2.88 -4.26
CA LEU A 74 1.48 -2.08 -3.36
C LEU A 74 2.84 -1.86 -3.99
N SER A 75 3.36 -0.63 -3.98
CA SER A 75 4.70 -0.35 -4.52
C SER A 75 5.79 -1.06 -3.74
N ASP A 76 5.71 -1.08 -2.41
CA ASP A 76 6.72 -1.69 -1.54
C ASP A 76 6.10 -2.34 -0.32
N LEU A 77 6.32 -3.64 -0.15
CA LEU A 77 5.90 -4.41 1.04
C LEU A 77 6.80 -4.19 2.26
N HIS A 78 7.99 -3.57 2.08
CA HIS A 78 8.94 -3.36 3.17
C HIS A 78 8.69 -2.03 3.90
N ASN A 79 7.94 -1.10 3.30
CA ASN A 79 7.54 0.11 3.97
C ASN A 79 6.24 -0.12 4.77
N PRO A 80 6.27 0.00 6.12
CA PRO A 80 5.10 -0.23 6.99
C PRO A 80 3.88 0.64 6.63
N TYR A 81 4.06 1.83 6.09
CA TYR A 81 2.98 2.69 5.61
C TYR A 81 2.02 1.93 4.66
N PHE A 82 2.57 1.15 3.72
CA PHE A 82 1.74 0.39 2.78
C PHE A 82 0.97 -0.74 3.46
N ALA A 83 1.51 -1.31 4.55
CA ALA A 83 0.82 -2.34 5.31
C ALA A 83 -0.40 -1.75 6.06
N ASP A 84 -0.24 -0.57 6.70
CA ASP A 84 -1.32 0.10 7.42
C ASP A 84 -2.46 0.51 6.47
N VAL A 85 -2.13 1.04 5.28
CA VAL A 85 -3.14 1.34 4.25
C VAL A 85 -3.83 0.07 3.74
N ALA A 86 -3.07 -1.03 3.53
CA ALA A 86 -3.63 -2.30 3.07
C ALA A 86 -4.60 -2.91 4.10
N ASP A 87 -4.32 -2.77 5.41
CA ASP A 87 -5.23 -3.19 6.48
C ASP A 87 -6.56 -2.43 6.41
N GLY A 88 -6.52 -1.12 6.20
CA GLY A 88 -7.74 -0.31 6.00
C GLY A 88 -8.52 -0.71 4.76
N ILE A 89 -7.82 -1.04 3.65
CA ILE A 89 -8.44 -1.53 2.42
C ILE A 89 -9.12 -2.89 2.66
N GLU A 90 -8.46 -3.85 3.33
CA GLU A 90 -9.05 -5.18 3.61
C GLU A 90 -10.26 -5.06 4.54
N GLU A 91 -10.21 -4.19 5.55
CA GLU A 91 -11.35 -3.94 6.43
C GLU A 91 -12.55 -3.41 5.65
N ALA A 92 -12.37 -2.36 4.84
CA ALA A 92 -13.43 -1.77 4.02
C ALA A 92 -13.96 -2.75 2.97
N ALA A 93 -13.08 -3.49 2.30
CA ALA A 93 -13.45 -4.53 1.33
C ALA A 93 -14.29 -5.62 1.99
N SER A 94 -13.87 -6.10 3.17
CA SER A 94 -14.59 -7.13 3.93
C SER A 94 -16.00 -6.68 4.35
N GLN A 95 -16.16 -5.42 4.78
CA GLN A 95 -17.46 -4.82 5.08
C GLN A 95 -18.36 -4.74 3.83
N GLY A 96 -17.76 -4.50 2.66
CA GLY A 96 -18.42 -4.52 1.36
C GLY A 96 -18.72 -5.92 0.80
N GLY A 97 -18.29 -6.99 1.49
CA GLY A 97 -18.42 -8.38 1.01
C GLY A 97 -17.38 -8.79 -0.04
N TYR A 98 -16.31 -8.04 -0.16
CA TYR A 98 -15.15 -8.32 -1.00
C TYR A 98 -13.98 -8.89 -0.19
N ARG A 99 -12.95 -9.35 -0.92
CA ARG A 99 -11.65 -9.72 -0.39
C ARG A 99 -10.58 -8.97 -1.15
N ALA A 100 -9.58 -8.41 -0.49
CA ALA A 100 -8.41 -7.87 -1.15
C ALA A 100 -7.41 -8.99 -1.49
N LEU A 101 -6.90 -8.97 -2.72
CA LEU A 101 -5.80 -9.81 -3.18
C LEU A 101 -4.58 -8.92 -3.40
N LEU A 102 -3.64 -9.00 -2.47
CA LEU A 102 -2.45 -8.14 -2.48
C LEU A 102 -1.39 -8.69 -3.43
N SER A 103 -0.76 -7.79 -4.18
CA SER A 103 0.43 -8.03 -5.00
C SER A 103 1.42 -6.88 -4.81
N ALA A 104 2.70 -7.11 -5.08
CA ALA A 104 3.73 -6.08 -4.92
C ALA A 104 4.42 -5.75 -6.24
N GLY A 105 4.64 -4.45 -6.46
CA GLY A 105 5.39 -3.93 -7.61
C GLY A 105 6.89 -3.85 -7.38
N PHE A 106 7.35 -3.89 -6.11
CA PHE A 106 8.78 -3.81 -5.73
C PHE A 106 9.50 -2.58 -6.29
N LEU A 107 8.81 -1.44 -6.33
CA LEU A 107 9.33 -0.18 -6.88
C LEU A 107 9.81 -0.31 -8.35
N ASP A 108 9.23 -1.24 -9.10
CA ASP A 108 9.57 -1.57 -10.49
C ASP A 108 8.31 -1.50 -11.37
N PRO A 109 8.21 -0.52 -12.29
CA PRO A 109 7.03 -0.38 -13.15
C PRO A 109 6.70 -1.63 -13.99
N ALA A 110 7.73 -2.37 -14.43
CA ALA A 110 7.50 -3.58 -15.24
C ALA A 110 6.88 -4.70 -14.41
N ARG A 111 7.32 -4.88 -13.15
CA ARG A 111 6.73 -5.85 -12.22
C ARG A 111 5.32 -5.44 -11.82
N GLU A 112 5.09 -4.15 -11.63
CA GLU A 112 3.77 -3.62 -11.31
C GLU A 112 2.78 -3.90 -12.43
N GLY A 113 3.15 -3.61 -13.69
CA GLY A 113 2.32 -3.94 -14.85
C GLY A 113 2.04 -5.44 -14.98
N ALA A 114 3.04 -6.31 -14.77
CA ALA A 114 2.84 -7.76 -14.79
C ALA A 114 1.91 -8.24 -13.65
N ALA A 115 1.94 -7.59 -12.50
CA ALA A 115 1.03 -7.88 -11.40
C ALA A 115 -0.42 -7.47 -11.75
N VAL A 116 -0.62 -6.33 -12.42
CA VAL A 116 -1.94 -5.92 -12.93
C VAL A 116 -2.49 -6.96 -13.88
N GLU A 117 -1.72 -7.35 -14.90
CA GLU A 117 -2.16 -8.37 -15.88
C GLU A 117 -2.56 -9.69 -15.18
N THR A 118 -1.77 -10.14 -14.20
CA THR A 118 -2.11 -11.33 -13.40
C THR A 118 -3.45 -11.18 -12.67
N LEU A 119 -3.71 -10.02 -12.08
CA LEU A 119 -4.97 -9.76 -11.37
C LEU A 119 -6.17 -9.70 -12.35
N LEU A 120 -5.97 -9.13 -13.54
CA LEU A 120 -6.98 -9.13 -14.61
C LEU A 120 -7.29 -10.56 -15.10
N GLU A 121 -6.28 -11.41 -15.29
CA GLU A 121 -6.45 -12.83 -15.63
C GLU A 121 -7.22 -13.59 -14.53
N LEU A 122 -7.04 -13.21 -13.26
CA LEU A 122 -7.81 -13.73 -12.12
C LEU A 122 -9.22 -13.17 -12.03
N GLN A 123 -9.61 -12.26 -12.95
CA GLN A 123 -10.93 -11.65 -13.05
C GLN A 123 -11.34 -10.93 -11.75
N VAL A 124 -10.44 -10.12 -11.18
CA VAL A 124 -10.79 -9.24 -10.06
C VAL A 124 -11.88 -8.23 -10.47
N ASP A 125 -12.71 -7.81 -9.53
CA ASP A 125 -13.85 -6.92 -9.81
C ASP A 125 -13.44 -5.44 -9.84
N GLY A 126 -12.23 -5.10 -9.41
CA GLY A 126 -11.64 -3.77 -9.44
C GLY A 126 -10.17 -3.81 -9.02
N LEU A 127 -9.44 -2.74 -9.30
CA LEU A 127 -8.04 -2.56 -8.92
C LEU A 127 -7.88 -1.37 -7.96
N ILE A 128 -7.02 -1.54 -6.97
CA ILE A 128 -6.53 -0.47 -6.10
C ILE A 128 -5.02 -0.44 -6.26
N MET A 129 -4.47 0.71 -6.68
CA MET A 129 -3.05 0.88 -6.94
C MET A 129 -2.48 1.89 -5.94
N LEU A 130 -1.67 1.40 -5.01
CA LEU A 130 -1.14 2.17 -3.89
C LEU A 130 0.33 2.54 -4.12
N GLY A 131 0.58 3.84 -4.28
CA GLY A 131 1.92 4.39 -4.52
C GLY A 131 2.52 3.99 -5.86
N SER A 132 1.70 3.77 -6.89
CA SER A 132 2.12 3.27 -8.20
C SER A 132 3.32 4.03 -8.78
N MET A 133 4.22 3.29 -9.40
CA MET A 133 5.36 3.81 -10.17
C MET A 133 5.01 4.03 -11.66
N LEU A 134 3.82 3.62 -12.06
CA LEU A 134 3.33 3.76 -13.44
C LEU A 134 2.78 5.15 -13.69
N GLU A 135 2.91 5.61 -14.92
CA GLU A 135 2.25 6.83 -15.38
C GLU A 135 0.72 6.62 -15.43
N LEU A 136 -0.04 7.68 -15.12
CA LEU A 136 -1.50 7.63 -15.08
C LEU A 136 -2.13 7.19 -16.41
N ASP A 137 -1.51 7.54 -17.55
CA ASP A 137 -1.98 7.14 -18.87
C ASP A 137 -1.94 5.61 -19.06
N ALA A 138 -0.91 4.94 -18.53
CA ALA A 138 -0.83 3.49 -18.57
C ALA A 138 -1.90 2.85 -17.68
N ILE A 139 -2.18 3.44 -16.52
CA ILE A 139 -3.25 2.98 -15.62
C ILE A 139 -4.63 3.19 -16.25
N ALA A 140 -4.82 4.27 -17.00
CA ALA A 140 -6.07 4.58 -17.67
C ALA A 140 -6.49 3.53 -18.72
N GLU A 141 -5.54 2.83 -19.34
CA GLU A 141 -5.84 1.72 -20.25
C GLU A 141 -6.58 0.58 -19.55
N TRP A 142 -6.21 0.25 -18.30
CA TRP A 142 -6.91 -0.75 -17.50
C TRP A 142 -8.22 -0.20 -16.92
N ALA A 143 -8.26 1.07 -16.53
CA ALA A 143 -9.47 1.72 -16.02
C ALA A 143 -10.61 1.74 -17.03
N GLY A 144 -10.32 1.65 -18.31
CA GLY A 144 -11.31 1.44 -19.37
C GLY A 144 -11.95 0.05 -19.39
N GLN A 145 -11.39 -0.92 -18.63
CA GLN A 145 -11.84 -2.30 -18.60
C GLN A 145 -12.51 -2.68 -17.27
N ILE A 146 -11.98 -2.17 -16.15
CA ILE A 146 -12.51 -2.42 -14.78
C ILE A 146 -12.38 -1.14 -13.93
N PRO A 147 -13.16 -1.00 -12.84
CA PRO A 147 -12.99 0.09 -11.89
C PRO A 147 -11.56 0.13 -11.31
N VAL A 148 -10.95 1.31 -11.32
CA VAL A 148 -9.60 1.54 -10.77
C VAL A 148 -9.62 2.70 -9.78
N VAL A 149 -8.97 2.52 -8.64
CA VAL A 149 -8.66 3.58 -7.68
C VAL A 149 -7.14 3.67 -7.55
N VAL A 150 -6.58 4.87 -7.71
CA VAL A 150 -5.17 5.14 -7.44
C VAL A 150 -5.02 5.87 -6.11
N ILE A 151 -4.04 5.48 -5.31
CA ILE A 151 -3.73 6.11 -4.01
C ILE A 151 -2.33 6.69 -4.08
N GLY A 152 -2.18 7.96 -3.65
CA GLY A 152 -0.91 8.68 -3.70
C GLY A 152 -0.63 9.40 -5.03
N HIS A 153 -1.57 9.35 -5.97
CA HIS A 153 -1.50 10.08 -7.24
C HIS A 153 -2.78 10.88 -7.45
N ALA A 154 -2.67 12.20 -7.60
CA ALA A 154 -3.81 13.01 -8.01
C ALA A 154 -4.13 12.75 -9.49
N SER A 155 -5.34 12.31 -9.77
CA SER A 155 -5.85 12.14 -11.14
C SER A 155 -6.99 13.11 -11.40
N ALA A 156 -6.95 13.79 -12.52
CA ALA A 156 -8.07 14.59 -13.04
C ALA A 156 -8.87 13.79 -14.09
N SER A 157 -8.64 12.48 -14.20
CA SER A 157 -9.28 11.62 -15.19
C SER A 157 -10.67 11.20 -14.72
N ASP A 158 -11.65 11.22 -15.65
CA ASP A 158 -13.02 10.74 -15.39
C ASP A 158 -13.14 9.20 -15.42
N VAL A 159 -12.06 8.48 -15.77
CA VAL A 159 -12.09 7.01 -15.93
C VAL A 159 -11.58 6.25 -14.69
N MET A 160 -10.93 6.94 -13.73
CA MET A 160 -10.44 6.35 -12.49
C MET A 160 -10.62 7.30 -11.32
N ASP A 161 -10.86 6.76 -10.14
CA ASP A 161 -10.87 7.54 -8.90
C ASP A 161 -9.46 7.68 -8.32
N SER A 162 -9.24 8.74 -7.55
CA SER A 162 -7.98 8.96 -6.85
C SER A 162 -8.18 9.37 -5.39
N VAL A 163 -7.27 8.90 -4.53
CA VAL A 163 -7.17 9.29 -3.12
C VAL A 163 -5.76 9.79 -2.89
N THR A 164 -5.63 11.01 -2.38
CA THR A 164 -4.33 11.62 -2.08
C THR A 164 -4.37 12.29 -0.72
N ASP A 165 -3.23 12.32 -0.07
CA ASP A 165 -2.91 13.23 1.01
C ASP A 165 -2.52 14.63 0.47
N ASP A 166 -2.42 15.61 1.35
CA ASP A 166 -1.89 16.95 1.03
C ASP A 166 -0.40 17.01 1.38
N ASP A 167 0.41 16.36 0.55
CA ASP A 167 1.88 16.33 0.68
C ASP A 167 2.52 17.71 0.85
N GLU A 168 2.01 18.74 0.14
CA GLU A 168 2.54 20.09 0.26
C GLU A 168 2.21 20.72 1.62
N ALA A 169 1.00 20.52 2.13
CA ALA A 169 0.62 21.00 3.45
C ALA A 169 1.37 20.24 4.56
N GLY A 170 1.50 18.92 4.45
CA GLY A 170 2.27 18.12 5.42
C GLY A 170 3.74 18.53 5.48
N ALA A 171 4.40 18.73 4.33
CA ALA A 171 5.77 19.22 4.28
C ALA A 171 5.91 20.65 4.81
N THR A 172 4.92 21.51 4.55
CA THR A 172 4.86 22.86 5.14
C THR A 172 4.80 22.78 6.66
N ALA A 173 3.93 21.93 7.22
CA ALA A 173 3.80 21.73 8.65
C ALA A 173 5.12 21.25 9.30
N ALA A 174 5.84 20.32 8.66
CA ALA A 174 7.15 19.87 9.12
C ALA A 174 8.18 21.02 9.22
N VAL A 175 8.26 21.85 8.18
CA VAL A 175 9.18 23.02 8.15
C VAL A 175 8.75 24.08 9.15
N ASP A 176 7.46 24.40 9.24
CA ASP A 176 6.92 25.39 10.18
C ASP A 176 7.21 24.98 11.63
N HIS A 177 7.08 23.69 11.95
CA HIS A 177 7.45 23.14 13.25
C HIS A 177 8.95 23.38 13.55
N LEU A 178 9.84 23.05 12.63
CA LEU A 178 11.28 23.27 12.81
C LEU A 178 11.62 24.77 12.94
N VAL A 179 10.98 25.62 12.15
CA VAL A 179 11.18 27.07 12.24
C VAL A 179 10.68 27.62 13.58
N ALA A 180 9.55 27.11 14.09
CA ALA A 180 9.02 27.50 15.41
C ALA A 180 9.99 27.11 16.56
N LEU A 181 10.73 26.01 16.40
CA LEU A 181 11.81 25.61 17.33
C LEU A 181 13.10 26.43 17.19
N GLY A 182 13.16 27.36 16.24
CA GLY A 182 14.30 28.26 16.04
C GLY A 182 15.27 27.84 14.95
N HIS A 183 15.04 26.72 14.27
CA HIS A 183 15.89 26.31 13.17
C HIS A 183 15.79 27.27 11.98
N ARG A 184 16.93 27.53 11.33
CA ARG A 184 17.02 28.38 10.13
C ARG A 184 17.79 27.71 9.00
N ARG A 185 18.67 26.76 9.33
CA ARG A 185 19.38 25.90 8.39
C ARG A 185 18.74 24.52 8.43
N ILE A 186 17.73 24.34 7.58
CA ILE A 186 16.93 23.13 7.47
C ILE A 186 17.21 22.51 6.11
N ALA A 187 17.69 21.28 6.06
CA ALA A 187 17.82 20.53 4.81
C ALA A 187 16.63 19.62 4.60
N HIS A 188 16.40 19.20 3.35
CA HIS A 188 15.41 18.21 2.99
C HIS A 188 16.05 17.03 2.25
N ILE A 189 15.90 15.82 2.80
CA ILE A 189 16.21 14.57 2.09
C ILE A 189 14.95 14.15 1.35
N HIS A 190 14.95 14.26 0.01
CA HIS A 190 13.77 13.98 -0.79
C HIS A 190 13.71 12.54 -1.31
N GLY A 191 12.50 12.00 -1.51
CA GLY A 191 12.24 10.62 -1.92
C GLY A 191 12.41 10.32 -3.43
N GLY A 192 13.20 11.13 -4.17
CA GLY A 192 13.42 10.91 -5.60
C GLY A 192 12.44 11.63 -6.51
N ALA A 193 12.02 10.95 -7.60
CA ALA A 193 11.22 11.55 -8.68
C ALA A 193 9.72 11.23 -8.62
N VAL A 194 9.26 10.47 -7.63
CA VAL A 194 7.83 10.13 -7.49
C VAL A 194 6.97 11.36 -7.15
N VAL A 195 5.68 11.27 -7.41
CA VAL A 195 4.75 12.41 -7.33
C VAL A 195 4.72 13.02 -5.93
N SER A 196 4.55 12.19 -4.89
CA SER A 196 4.56 12.60 -3.49
C SER A 196 5.87 13.28 -3.08
N ALA A 197 7.03 12.73 -3.50
CA ALA A 197 8.34 13.33 -3.21
C ALA A 197 8.50 14.73 -3.82
N ARG A 198 8.01 14.92 -5.04
CA ARG A 198 8.00 16.25 -5.68
C ARG A 198 7.07 17.23 -4.95
N ALA A 199 5.91 16.76 -4.47
CA ALA A 199 4.97 17.59 -3.73
C ALA A 199 5.54 17.99 -2.35
N ARG A 200 6.10 17.03 -1.58
CA ARG A 200 6.79 17.30 -0.30
C ARG A 200 7.94 18.27 -0.48
N ARG A 201 8.75 18.10 -1.53
CA ARG A 201 9.83 19.03 -1.84
C ARG A 201 9.31 20.44 -2.15
N ARG A 202 8.24 20.59 -2.93
CA ARG A 202 7.62 21.92 -3.18
C ARG A 202 7.11 22.56 -1.89
N GLY A 203 6.46 21.79 -1.01
CA GLY A 203 6.01 22.24 0.30
C GLY A 203 7.15 22.76 1.16
N TYR A 204 8.26 22.00 1.23
CA TYR A 204 9.48 22.43 1.91
C TYR A 204 10.05 23.74 1.33
N GLU A 205 10.27 23.82 0.01
CA GLU A 205 10.84 25.01 -0.64
C GLU A 205 9.94 26.24 -0.44
N ARG A 206 8.61 26.06 -0.55
CA ARG A 206 7.62 27.11 -0.35
C ARG A 206 7.60 27.63 1.10
N SER A 207 7.60 26.72 2.10
CA SER A 207 7.61 27.10 3.50
C SER A 207 8.92 27.80 3.89
N MET A 208 10.07 27.28 3.44
CA MET A 208 11.36 27.96 3.63
C MET A 208 11.34 29.40 3.07
N ALA A 209 10.79 29.58 1.86
CA ALA A 209 10.67 30.93 1.27
C ALA A 209 9.71 31.83 2.06
N ALA A 210 8.57 31.33 2.52
CA ALA A 210 7.61 32.04 3.31
C ALA A 210 8.19 32.55 4.65
N HIS A 211 9.13 31.80 5.23
CA HIS A 211 9.87 32.21 6.43
C HIS A 211 11.11 33.06 6.15
N GLY A 212 11.33 33.53 4.91
CA GLY A 212 12.50 34.34 4.53
C GLY A 212 13.82 33.54 4.47
N LEU A 213 13.74 32.24 4.39
CA LEU A 213 14.89 31.30 4.41
C LEU A 213 15.22 30.73 3.01
N ALA A 214 14.74 31.36 1.93
CA ALA A 214 14.95 30.87 0.56
C ALA A 214 16.44 30.64 0.21
N ALA A 215 17.35 31.46 0.76
CA ALA A 215 18.79 31.29 0.56
C ALA A 215 19.36 30.05 1.28
N ASN A 216 18.63 29.49 2.23
CA ASN A 216 19.03 28.31 3.01
C ASN A 216 18.38 27.01 2.50
N VAL A 217 17.62 27.09 1.40
CA VAL A 217 17.01 25.88 0.79
C VAL A 217 18.12 24.92 0.33
N ARG A 218 18.03 23.70 0.84
CA ARG A 218 18.98 22.63 0.54
C ARG A 218 18.26 21.31 0.44
N SER A 219 18.13 20.78 -0.79
CA SER A 219 17.53 19.45 -1.04
C SER A 219 18.63 18.48 -1.43
N VAL A 220 18.63 17.30 -0.79
CA VAL A 220 19.58 16.22 -1.03
C VAL A 220 18.82 15.01 -1.58
N PRO A 221 19.27 14.43 -2.70
CA PRO A 221 18.65 13.22 -3.23
C PRO A 221 18.76 12.05 -2.25
N GLY A 222 17.63 11.40 -2.00
CA GLY A 222 17.51 10.15 -1.26
C GLY A 222 16.59 9.19 -1.99
N ALA A 223 15.96 8.30 -1.24
CA ALA A 223 14.88 7.42 -1.68
C ALA A 223 13.94 7.17 -0.50
N TYR A 224 12.81 6.54 -0.73
CA TYR A 224 11.87 6.13 0.32
C TYR A 224 12.31 4.85 1.06
N THR A 225 13.61 4.65 1.23
CA THR A 225 14.23 3.47 1.86
C THR A 225 15.23 3.89 2.92
N GLU A 226 15.51 3.00 3.88
CA GLU A 226 16.55 3.23 4.90
C GLU A 226 17.91 3.53 4.27
N ASP A 227 18.34 2.74 3.28
CA ASP A 227 19.61 2.96 2.58
C ASP A 227 19.68 4.32 1.89
N GLY A 228 18.57 4.77 1.30
CA GLY A 228 18.47 6.08 0.66
C GLY A 228 18.61 7.22 1.66
N GLY A 229 17.92 7.11 2.81
CA GLY A 229 18.02 8.05 3.91
C GLY A 229 19.44 8.12 4.52
N ALA A 230 20.02 6.95 4.81
CA ALA A 230 21.40 6.86 5.34
C ALA A 230 22.44 7.46 4.38
N SER A 231 22.32 7.16 3.09
CA SER A 231 23.26 7.67 2.08
C SER A 231 23.17 9.20 1.94
N ALA A 232 21.93 9.74 1.89
CA ALA A 232 21.71 11.17 1.83
C ALA A 232 22.19 11.90 3.10
N MET A 233 22.01 11.30 4.29
CA MET A 233 22.51 11.87 5.53
C MET A 233 24.04 11.91 5.57
N ARG A 234 24.72 10.88 5.10
CA ARG A 234 26.21 10.90 4.99
C ARG A 234 26.68 12.05 4.10
N VAL A 235 26.01 12.28 2.96
CA VAL A 235 26.33 13.44 2.08
C VAL A 235 26.13 14.77 2.82
N ILE A 236 25.10 14.88 3.68
CA ILE A 236 24.89 16.08 4.50
C ILE A 236 26.05 16.28 5.49
N LEU A 237 26.48 15.21 6.17
CA LEU A 237 27.52 15.25 7.19
C LEU A 237 28.93 15.53 6.62
N GLU A 238 29.19 15.22 5.35
CA GLU A 238 30.47 15.52 4.67
C GLU A 238 30.63 17.01 4.31
N THR A 239 29.59 17.81 4.48
CA THR A 239 29.65 19.24 4.13
C THR A 239 30.18 20.09 5.29
N THR A 240 30.79 21.25 4.98
CA THR A 240 31.30 22.19 5.97
C THR A 240 30.19 22.99 6.68
N ASP A 241 29.03 23.12 6.07
CA ASP A 241 27.86 23.81 6.63
C ASP A 241 26.75 22.78 6.92
N ILE A 242 26.88 22.09 8.04
CA ILE A 242 25.89 21.10 8.48
C ILE A 242 24.59 21.82 8.93
N PRO A 243 23.41 21.40 8.43
CA PRO A 243 22.14 21.97 8.87
C PRO A 243 21.88 21.65 10.35
N THR A 244 21.07 22.45 11.01
CA THR A 244 20.65 22.19 12.40
C THR A 244 19.41 21.30 12.49
N ALA A 245 18.72 21.11 11.37
CA ALA A 245 17.58 20.22 11.26
C ALA A 245 17.48 19.63 9.85
N VAL A 246 16.88 18.44 9.75
CA VAL A 246 16.60 17.78 8.49
C VAL A 246 15.15 17.29 8.47
N PHE A 247 14.41 17.68 7.43
CA PHE A 247 13.15 17.06 7.06
C PHE A 247 13.39 15.95 6.07
N VAL A 248 13.01 14.74 6.40
CA VAL A 248 13.17 13.54 5.56
C VAL A 248 11.84 13.18 4.92
N ALA A 249 11.88 12.76 3.67
CA ALA A 249 10.70 12.54 2.85
C ALA A 249 9.72 11.50 3.40
N ASN A 250 10.21 10.51 4.17
CA ASN A 250 9.38 9.58 4.91
C ASN A 250 10.11 8.99 6.11
N ASP A 251 9.38 8.29 6.97
CA ASP A 251 9.92 7.72 8.21
C ASP A 251 10.93 6.61 7.95
N LEU A 252 10.70 5.76 6.94
CA LEU A 252 11.64 4.69 6.62
C LEU A 252 13.02 5.26 6.25
N ALA A 253 13.06 6.31 5.43
CA ALA A 253 14.31 7.03 5.14
C ALA A 253 14.84 7.77 6.37
N ALA A 254 13.96 8.28 7.24
CA ALA A 254 14.37 8.92 8.48
C ALA A 254 15.05 7.94 9.45
N LEU A 255 14.60 6.67 9.51
CA LEU A 255 15.28 5.62 10.28
C LEU A 255 16.71 5.38 9.77
N GLY A 256 16.89 5.30 8.46
CA GLY A 256 18.23 5.20 7.87
C GLY A 256 19.08 6.44 8.12
N ALA A 257 18.49 7.64 8.11
CA ALA A 257 19.19 8.88 8.46
C ALA A 257 19.63 8.89 9.94
N LEU A 258 18.76 8.40 10.85
CA LEU A 258 19.11 8.23 12.27
C LEU A 258 20.27 7.26 12.47
N ASP A 259 20.28 6.13 11.76
CA ASP A 259 21.38 5.17 11.80
C ASP A 259 22.71 5.81 11.34
N ALA A 260 22.69 6.59 10.27
CA ALA A 260 23.88 7.32 9.81
C ALA A 260 24.37 8.38 10.81
N LEU A 261 23.45 9.08 11.51
CA LEU A 261 23.78 10.05 12.56
C LEU A 261 24.40 9.35 13.77
N ASP A 262 23.84 8.22 14.22
CA ASP A 262 24.37 7.43 15.33
C ASP A 262 25.79 6.92 15.03
N HIS A 263 26.03 6.37 13.84
CA HIS A 263 27.36 5.97 13.39
C HIS A 263 28.38 7.12 13.34
N ALA A 264 27.91 8.34 13.06
CA ALA A 264 28.75 9.53 13.07
C ALA A 264 28.93 10.14 14.48
N GLY A 265 28.27 9.61 15.50
CA GLY A 265 28.28 10.12 16.86
C GLY A 265 27.49 11.42 17.05
N VAL A 266 26.59 11.78 16.12
CA VAL A 266 25.77 12.99 16.18
C VAL A 266 24.49 12.72 16.95
N GLN A 267 24.22 13.48 18.00
CA GLN A 267 23.08 13.28 18.87
C GLN A 267 21.80 13.96 18.35
N VAL A 268 20.73 13.18 18.23
CA VAL A 268 19.39 13.66 17.88
C VAL A 268 18.55 13.71 19.15
N PRO A 269 17.86 14.82 19.47
CA PRO A 269 17.82 16.09 18.74
C PRO A 269 18.88 17.11 19.20
N ALA A 270 19.83 16.76 20.09
CA ALA A 270 20.70 17.72 20.77
C ALA A 270 21.63 18.49 19.81
N GLU A 271 22.16 17.87 18.77
CA GLU A 271 23.06 18.48 17.80
C GLU A 271 22.38 18.69 16.44
N LEU A 272 21.43 17.80 16.06
CA LEU A 272 20.67 17.87 14.83
C LEU A 272 19.25 17.39 15.08
N SER A 273 18.25 18.16 14.70
CA SER A 273 16.84 17.75 14.76
C SER A 273 16.42 17.02 13.49
N LEU A 274 15.57 15.98 13.61
CA LEU A 274 15.08 15.21 12.50
C LEU A 274 13.55 15.16 12.53
N VAL A 275 12.92 15.33 11.36
CA VAL A 275 11.47 15.16 11.17
C VAL A 275 11.24 14.22 10.00
N GLY A 276 10.37 13.23 10.20
CA GLY A 276 9.92 12.26 9.19
C GLY A 276 8.54 12.60 8.60
N TYR A 277 7.94 11.62 7.99
CA TYR A 277 6.60 11.67 7.39
C TYR A 277 6.06 10.23 7.30
N ASP A 278 4.79 9.99 7.49
CA ASP A 278 3.98 8.75 7.41
C ASP A 278 3.51 8.26 8.79
N ASP A 279 4.13 8.64 9.91
CA ASP A 279 3.81 8.19 11.28
C ASP A 279 3.76 6.66 11.44
N ILE A 280 4.74 5.95 10.85
CA ILE A 280 4.79 4.48 10.92
C ILE A 280 5.00 3.99 12.36
N VAL A 281 4.52 2.78 12.65
CA VAL A 281 4.59 2.17 14.00
C VAL A 281 6.00 2.16 14.59
N THR A 282 7.04 2.00 13.77
CA THR A 282 8.44 2.03 14.22
C THR A 282 8.86 3.42 14.68
N ALA A 283 8.39 4.49 14.01
CA ALA A 283 8.65 5.88 14.39
C ALA A 283 8.12 6.20 15.80
N GLN A 284 6.99 5.62 16.17
CA GLN A 284 6.34 5.81 17.48
C GLN A 284 7.04 5.03 18.61
N SER A 285 7.95 4.11 18.30
CA SER A 285 8.59 3.29 19.33
C SER A 285 9.41 4.17 20.31
N PRO A 286 9.41 3.89 21.64
CA PRO A 286 10.13 4.71 22.61
C PRO A 286 11.65 4.83 22.39
N ARG A 287 12.23 3.95 21.61
CA ARG A 287 13.66 3.98 21.26
C ARG A 287 13.96 4.91 20.11
N VAL A 288 13.01 5.13 19.24
CA VAL A 288 13.12 6.01 18.06
C VAL A 288 12.51 7.37 18.39
N ALA A 289 11.26 7.41 18.85
CA ALA A 289 10.51 8.61 19.23
C ALA A 289 10.65 9.74 18.20
N LEU A 290 10.49 9.37 16.91
CA LEU A 290 10.68 10.28 15.78
C LEU A 290 9.51 11.28 15.73
N THR A 291 9.85 12.57 15.60
CA THR A 291 8.87 13.58 15.19
C THR A 291 8.54 13.37 13.71
N THR A 292 7.27 13.21 13.39
CA THR A 292 6.82 12.88 12.03
C THR A 292 5.49 13.56 11.70
N VAL A 293 5.18 13.65 10.42
CA VAL A 293 3.85 14.06 9.90
C VAL A 293 2.99 12.81 9.74
N ALA A 294 1.77 12.87 10.33
CA ALA A 294 0.78 11.79 10.27
C ALA A 294 -0.23 12.00 9.12
#